data_8b3b3072645eed7edc18fd856ac4f812
#
_entry.id   8b3b3072645eed7edc18fd856ac4f812
#
_cell.length_a   1.000
_cell.length_b   1.000
_cell.length_c   1.000
_cell.angle_alpha   90.00
_cell.angle_beta   90.00
_cell.angle_gamma   90.00
#
_symmetry.space_group_name_H-M   'P 1'
#
loop_
_entity.id
_entity.type
_entity.pdbx_description
1 polymer ?
#
loop_
_entity_poly.entity_id
_entity_poly.type
_entity_poly.pdbx_seq_one_letter_code
_entity_poly.pdbx_strand_id
1 'polypeptide(L)'
;TQNALVIGGSRGLGEVISKVLAAGGANLMLTYAAGREDADTVAADIGGALAAPGVCQYNVLEGIFPQEMTDFCASVTHIYYLASPTIAKSDAGKWDRQLFTRYCDFYIDGLATLLQQVMQRRSGDRELQLFIPSSVFLQQSVKGFDEYIAAKSAAEAFVKCFEKNHRNCTVVAPRLPRLYTDQTSNSKNSDEQQTLK
;
A
#
# COMPACT_ATOMS: atom_id res chain seq x y z
N THR A 1 4.51 -18.36 12.65
CA THR A 1 3.81 -18.24 11.35
C THR A 1 3.56 -16.74 11.11
N GLN A 2 3.85 -16.29 9.92
CA GLN A 2 3.59 -14.92 9.49
C GLN A 2 2.09 -14.80 9.12
N ASN A 3 1.36 -13.91 9.79
CA ASN A 3 0.00 -13.51 9.41
C ASN A 3 0.08 -12.14 8.74
N ALA A 4 -0.07 -12.11 7.43
CA ALA A 4 0.17 -10.92 6.62
C ALA A 4 -1.13 -10.36 6.04
N LEU A 5 -1.41 -9.09 6.36
CA LEU A 5 -2.49 -8.30 5.80
C LEU A 5 -1.95 -7.43 4.67
N VAL A 6 -2.42 -7.66 3.44
CA VAL A 6 -1.97 -6.92 2.25
C VAL A 6 -3.08 -5.98 1.79
N ILE A 7 -2.91 -4.69 2.06
CA ILE A 7 -3.86 -3.65 1.65
C ILE A 7 -3.56 -3.24 0.20
N GLY A 8 -4.51 -3.51 -0.69
CA GLY A 8 -4.32 -3.34 -2.14
C GLY A 8 -3.53 -4.50 -2.77
N GLY A 9 -3.85 -5.73 -2.37
CA GLY A 9 -3.17 -6.96 -2.79
C GLY A 9 -3.57 -7.50 -4.16
N SER A 10 -4.55 -6.89 -4.85
CA SER A 10 -5.18 -7.46 -6.05
C SER A 10 -4.47 -7.14 -7.36
N ARG A 11 -3.55 -6.18 -7.41
CA ARG A 11 -2.89 -5.74 -8.65
C ARG A 11 -1.47 -5.25 -8.42
N GLY A 12 -0.67 -5.23 -9.49
CA GLY A 12 0.65 -4.62 -9.54
C GLY A 12 1.59 -5.13 -8.45
N LEU A 13 2.19 -4.20 -7.67
CA LEU A 13 3.11 -4.57 -6.59
C LEU A 13 2.43 -5.41 -5.51
N GLY A 14 1.14 -5.16 -5.24
CA GLY A 14 0.36 -5.90 -4.24
C GLY A 14 0.17 -7.36 -4.61
N GLU A 15 -0.13 -7.65 -5.88
CA GLU A 15 -0.22 -9.01 -6.39
C GLU A 15 1.11 -9.76 -6.25
N VAL A 16 2.22 -9.14 -6.70
CA VAL A 16 3.55 -9.74 -6.61
C VAL A 16 3.92 -10.05 -5.15
N ILE A 17 3.71 -9.10 -4.25
CA ILE A 17 3.99 -9.28 -2.82
C ILE A 17 3.13 -10.41 -2.25
N SER A 18 1.83 -10.45 -2.57
CA SER A 18 0.93 -11.51 -2.10
C SER A 18 1.41 -12.90 -2.54
N LYS A 19 1.79 -13.07 -3.80
CA LYS A 19 2.32 -14.33 -4.33
C LYS A 19 3.64 -14.74 -3.66
N VAL A 20 4.56 -13.79 -3.44
CA VAL A 20 5.85 -14.06 -2.75
C VAL A 20 5.63 -14.45 -1.28
N LEU A 21 4.75 -13.76 -0.56
CA LEU A 21 4.42 -14.07 0.82
C LEU A 21 3.79 -15.46 0.96
N ALA A 22 2.86 -15.79 0.08
CA ALA A 22 2.24 -17.11 0.03
C ALA A 22 3.27 -18.21 -0.22
N ALA A 23 4.19 -18.00 -1.19
CA ALA A 23 5.29 -18.93 -1.47
C ALA A 23 6.22 -19.11 -0.26
N GLY A 24 6.37 -18.08 0.58
CA GLY A 24 7.08 -18.14 1.85
C GLY A 24 6.31 -18.80 3.00
N GLY A 25 5.09 -19.27 2.77
CA GLY A 25 4.25 -19.95 3.77
C GLY A 25 3.52 -19.00 4.73
N ALA A 26 3.34 -17.73 4.37
CA ALA A 26 2.55 -16.80 5.14
C ALA A 26 1.04 -17.14 5.07
N ASN A 27 0.34 -16.97 6.18
CA ASN A 27 -1.11 -16.91 6.20
C ASN A 27 -1.55 -15.52 5.75
N LEU A 28 -2.31 -15.42 4.65
CA LEU A 28 -2.59 -14.18 3.97
C LEU A 28 -4.06 -13.77 4.04
N MET A 29 -4.25 -12.47 4.27
CA MET A 29 -5.48 -11.74 3.94
C MET A 29 -5.11 -10.65 2.93
N LEU A 30 -5.65 -10.69 1.73
CA LEU A 30 -5.48 -9.63 0.74
C LEU A 30 -6.76 -8.82 0.58
N THR A 31 -6.62 -7.51 0.36
CA THR A 31 -7.76 -6.63 0.19
C THR A 31 -7.77 -5.96 -1.17
N TYR A 32 -8.97 -5.60 -1.61
CA TYR A 32 -9.20 -4.78 -2.80
C TYR A 32 -10.23 -3.68 -2.47
N ALA A 33 -10.14 -2.53 -3.13
CA ALA A 33 -11.16 -1.49 -3.03
C ALA A 33 -12.19 -1.63 -4.16
N ALA A 34 -11.70 -1.80 -5.39
CA ALA A 34 -12.46 -2.08 -6.60
C ALA A 34 -11.76 -3.20 -7.38
N GLY A 35 -12.47 -3.88 -8.27
CA GLY A 35 -11.90 -4.98 -9.07
C GLY A 35 -11.81 -6.28 -8.26
N ARG A 36 -12.97 -6.78 -7.85
CA ARG A 36 -13.08 -8.09 -7.16
C ARG A 36 -12.51 -9.23 -7.99
N GLU A 37 -12.74 -9.21 -9.31
CA GLU A 37 -12.26 -10.24 -10.25
C GLU A 37 -10.74 -10.38 -10.22
N ASP A 38 -10.02 -9.24 -10.13
CA ASP A 38 -8.55 -9.27 -10.02
C ASP A 38 -8.11 -9.94 -8.70
N ALA A 39 -8.78 -9.62 -7.60
CA ALA A 39 -8.48 -10.20 -6.31
C ALA A 39 -8.77 -11.70 -6.25
N ASP A 40 -9.89 -12.12 -6.83
CA ASP A 40 -10.27 -13.53 -6.94
C ASP A 40 -9.28 -14.30 -7.84
N THR A 41 -8.78 -13.67 -8.94
CA THR A 41 -7.74 -14.24 -9.79
C THR A 41 -6.43 -14.45 -9.04
N VAL A 42 -5.95 -13.45 -8.31
CA VAL A 42 -4.73 -13.58 -7.49
C VAL A 42 -4.90 -14.66 -6.42
N ALA A 43 -6.06 -14.73 -5.79
CA ALA A 43 -6.34 -15.76 -4.79
C ALA A 43 -6.38 -17.18 -5.39
N ALA A 44 -6.96 -17.33 -6.59
CA ALA A 44 -6.99 -18.60 -7.31
C ALA A 44 -5.59 -19.05 -7.74
N ASP A 45 -4.77 -18.13 -8.26
CA ASP A 45 -3.37 -18.41 -8.64
C ASP A 45 -2.55 -18.91 -7.44
N ILE A 46 -2.74 -18.29 -6.28
CA ILE A 46 -2.09 -18.72 -5.03
C ILE A 46 -2.66 -20.07 -4.57
N GLY A 47 -3.99 -20.20 -4.51
CA GLY A 47 -4.69 -21.37 -4.00
C GLY A 47 -4.51 -22.63 -4.85
N GLY A 48 -4.15 -22.49 -6.14
CA GLY A 48 -3.85 -23.61 -7.03
C GLY A 48 -2.60 -24.41 -6.64
N ALA A 49 -1.66 -23.80 -5.91
CA ALA A 49 -0.40 -24.40 -5.51
C ALA A 49 -0.12 -24.35 -4.01
N LEU A 50 -0.79 -23.48 -3.27
CA LEU A 50 -0.54 -23.16 -1.86
C LEU A 50 -1.86 -23.02 -1.09
N ALA A 51 -1.80 -22.66 0.20
CA ALA A 51 -2.99 -22.31 0.96
C ALA A 51 -3.65 -21.05 0.38
N ALA A 52 -4.94 -21.15 0.06
CA ALA A 52 -5.69 -20.01 -0.49
C ALA A 52 -5.73 -18.86 0.53
N PRO A 53 -5.45 -17.61 0.09
CA PRO A 53 -5.55 -16.45 0.95
C PRO A 53 -7.01 -16.10 1.25
N GLY A 54 -7.25 -15.44 2.40
CA GLY A 54 -8.49 -14.70 2.60
C GLY A 54 -8.55 -13.49 1.67
N VAL A 55 -9.74 -13.17 1.17
CA VAL A 55 -9.98 -12.01 0.30
C VAL A 55 -11.14 -11.21 0.86
N CYS A 56 -10.97 -9.89 1.04
CA CYS A 56 -12.09 -9.04 1.44
C CYS A 56 -12.02 -7.67 0.77
N GLN A 57 -13.18 -7.03 0.64
CA GLN A 57 -13.26 -5.67 0.15
C GLN A 57 -12.93 -4.69 1.29
N TYR A 58 -11.96 -3.83 1.07
CA TYR A 58 -11.62 -2.75 1.99
C TYR A 58 -11.18 -1.51 1.22
N ASN A 59 -11.93 -0.42 1.41
CA ASN A 59 -11.58 0.88 0.87
C ASN A 59 -10.95 1.73 1.98
N VAL A 60 -9.69 2.10 1.82
CA VAL A 60 -8.93 2.90 2.81
C VAL A 60 -9.54 4.29 3.04
N LEU A 61 -10.29 4.83 2.07
CA LEU A 61 -10.96 6.13 2.19
C LEU A 61 -12.22 6.06 3.07
N GLU A 62 -12.86 4.91 3.14
CA GLU A 62 -14.03 4.69 3.99
C GLU A 62 -13.63 4.22 5.38
N GLY A 63 -12.52 3.48 5.48
CA GLY A 63 -11.97 3.00 6.72
C GLY A 63 -12.82 1.96 7.46
N ILE A 64 -13.83 1.37 6.80
CA ILE A 64 -14.75 0.40 7.42
C ILE A 64 -14.18 -1.01 7.25
N PHE A 65 -13.87 -1.68 8.38
CA PHE A 65 -13.37 -3.06 8.36
C PHE A 65 -14.50 -4.05 8.15
N PRO A 66 -14.43 -4.91 7.11
CA PRO A 66 -15.31 -6.07 7.03
C PRO A 66 -15.00 -7.07 8.15
N GLN A 67 -15.94 -7.95 8.45
CA GLN A 67 -15.82 -8.86 9.59
C GLN A 67 -14.61 -9.78 9.44
N GLU A 68 -14.37 -10.31 8.26
CA GLU A 68 -13.24 -11.19 7.94
C GLU A 68 -11.89 -10.53 8.23
N MET A 69 -11.75 -9.24 7.89
CA MET A 69 -10.55 -8.45 8.17
C MET A 69 -10.43 -8.16 9.67
N THR A 70 -11.55 -7.91 10.34
CA THR A 70 -11.59 -7.70 11.80
C THR A 70 -11.08 -8.93 12.53
N ASP A 71 -11.54 -10.11 12.17
CA ASP A 71 -11.14 -11.38 12.78
C ASP A 71 -9.66 -11.69 12.51
N PHE A 72 -9.20 -11.45 11.28
CA PHE A 72 -7.79 -11.63 10.91
C PHE A 72 -6.85 -10.71 11.69
N CYS A 73 -7.27 -9.46 11.95
CA CYS A 73 -6.48 -8.47 12.67
C CYS A 73 -6.09 -8.90 14.09
N ALA A 74 -6.86 -9.77 14.75
CA ALA A 74 -6.53 -10.28 16.08
C ALA A 74 -5.15 -10.98 16.12
N SER A 75 -4.73 -11.58 15.03
CA SER A 75 -3.48 -12.35 14.93
C SER A 75 -2.45 -11.76 13.97
N VAL A 76 -2.72 -10.60 13.35
CA VAL A 76 -1.86 -9.99 12.35
C VAL A 76 -0.47 -9.67 12.92
N THR A 77 0.56 -10.01 12.16
CA THR A 77 1.98 -9.74 12.49
C THR A 77 2.65 -8.85 11.45
N HIS A 78 2.13 -8.81 10.23
CA HIS A 78 2.70 -8.03 9.14
C HIS A 78 1.59 -7.31 8.38
N ILE A 79 1.83 -6.03 8.08
CA ILE A 79 0.96 -5.22 7.22
C ILE A 79 1.79 -4.74 6.04
N TYR A 80 1.29 -4.99 4.84
CA TYR A 80 1.80 -4.43 3.59
C TYR A 80 0.80 -3.42 3.07
N TYR A 81 1.11 -2.12 3.25
CA TYR A 81 0.22 -1.05 2.84
C TYR A 81 0.56 -0.56 1.44
N LEU A 82 -0.20 -1.03 0.45
CA LEU A 82 0.06 -0.78 -0.98
C LEU A 82 -1.07 0.00 -1.65
N ALA A 83 -2.06 0.44 -0.87
CA ALA A 83 -3.12 1.30 -1.38
C ALA A 83 -2.56 2.64 -1.87
N SER A 84 -2.87 2.98 -3.09
CA SER A 84 -2.41 4.21 -3.75
C SER A 84 -3.46 4.68 -4.75
N PRO A 85 -3.70 5.98 -4.87
CA PRO A 85 -4.44 6.50 -6.01
C PRO A 85 -3.56 6.43 -7.26
N THR A 86 -4.14 6.70 -8.42
CA THR A 86 -3.37 6.94 -9.65
C THR A 86 -2.42 8.10 -9.44
N ILE A 87 -1.13 7.88 -9.74
CA ILE A 87 -0.10 8.90 -9.60
C ILE A 87 -0.13 9.75 -10.87
N ALA A 88 -0.60 10.99 -10.73
CA ALA A 88 -0.72 11.96 -11.80
C ALA A 88 0.40 13.00 -11.72
N LYS A 89 0.79 13.52 -12.88
CA LYS A 89 1.69 14.66 -13.01
C LYS A 89 0.86 15.93 -13.00
N SER A 90 1.21 16.90 -12.15
CA SER A 90 0.62 18.23 -12.15
C SER A 90 1.35 19.17 -13.10
N ASP A 91 0.75 20.32 -13.40
CA ASP A 91 1.41 21.40 -14.14
C ASP A 91 2.62 21.91 -13.34
N ALA A 92 3.79 21.82 -13.90
CA ALA A 92 5.02 22.19 -13.21
C ALA A 92 4.98 23.65 -12.75
N GLY A 93 5.20 23.85 -11.46
CA GLY A 93 5.19 25.16 -10.81
C GLY A 93 3.81 25.68 -10.41
N LYS A 94 2.78 24.85 -10.54
CA LYS A 94 1.45 25.13 -10.00
C LYS A 94 1.10 24.07 -8.98
N TRP A 95 0.73 24.49 -7.77
CA TRP A 95 0.26 23.59 -6.73
C TRP A 95 -1.19 23.20 -6.95
N ASP A 96 -1.47 21.89 -7.04
CA ASP A 96 -2.82 21.34 -7.08
C ASP A 96 -3.24 20.84 -5.71
N ARG A 97 -4.04 21.65 -5.01
CA ARG A 97 -4.54 21.32 -3.68
C ARG A 97 -5.41 20.06 -3.68
N GLN A 98 -6.21 19.83 -4.71
CA GLN A 98 -7.10 18.66 -4.75
C GLN A 98 -6.29 17.37 -4.90
N LEU A 99 -5.28 17.40 -5.77
CA LEU A 99 -4.36 16.29 -5.96
C LEU A 99 -3.57 15.99 -4.68
N PHE A 100 -3.06 17.02 -4.00
CA PHE A 100 -2.38 16.87 -2.71
C PHE A 100 -3.29 16.25 -1.64
N THR A 101 -4.52 16.77 -1.48
CA THR A 101 -5.50 16.22 -0.55
C THR A 101 -5.76 14.75 -0.85
N ARG A 102 -5.98 14.39 -2.12
CA ARG A 102 -6.19 13.00 -2.52
C ARG A 102 -5.01 12.09 -2.13
N TYR A 103 -3.77 12.56 -2.29
CA TYR A 103 -2.61 11.79 -1.84
C TYR A 103 -2.56 11.66 -0.32
N CYS A 104 -2.90 12.71 0.42
CA CYS A 104 -2.98 12.66 1.88
C CYS A 104 -4.05 11.69 2.37
N ASP A 105 -5.23 11.67 1.76
CA ASP A 105 -6.31 10.74 2.08
C ASP A 105 -5.85 9.27 2.02
N PHE A 106 -5.04 8.92 1.01
CA PHE A 106 -4.51 7.57 0.87
C PHE A 106 -3.30 7.30 1.78
N TYR A 107 -2.28 8.18 1.74
CA TYR A 107 -0.98 7.88 2.34
C TYR A 107 -0.88 8.24 3.82
N ILE A 108 -1.78 9.07 4.33
CA ILE A 108 -1.79 9.52 5.72
C ILE A 108 -3.08 9.07 6.41
N ASP A 109 -4.23 9.60 6.01
CA ASP A 109 -5.48 9.38 6.75
C ASP A 109 -5.95 7.93 6.67
N GLY A 110 -5.93 7.32 5.47
CA GLY A 110 -6.28 5.91 5.28
C GLY A 110 -5.31 4.98 6.01
N LEU A 111 -4.02 5.28 6.00
CA LEU A 111 -3.02 4.51 6.73
C LEU A 111 -3.19 4.68 8.25
N ALA A 112 -3.39 5.90 8.74
CA ALA A 112 -3.58 6.18 10.16
C ALA A 112 -4.84 5.47 10.70
N THR A 113 -5.95 5.55 9.96
CA THR A 113 -7.20 4.88 10.28
C THR A 113 -7.02 3.36 10.33
N LEU A 114 -6.34 2.77 9.33
CA LEU A 114 -6.01 1.35 9.32
C LEU A 114 -5.23 0.95 10.57
N LEU A 115 -4.11 1.64 10.83
CA LEU A 115 -3.21 1.31 11.94
C LEU A 115 -3.92 1.44 13.29
N GLN A 116 -4.71 2.50 13.49
CA GLN A 116 -5.49 2.69 14.72
C GLN A 116 -6.44 1.50 14.94
N GLN A 117 -7.17 1.09 13.93
CA GLN A 117 -8.12 -0.01 14.02
C GLN A 117 -7.43 -1.36 14.23
N VAL A 118 -6.30 -1.61 13.56
CA VAL A 118 -5.50 -2.83 13.77
C VAL A 118 -4.98 -2.87 15.19
N MET A 119 -4.38 -1.78 15.70
CA MET A 119 -3.85 -1.75 17.07
C MET A 119 -4.90 -1.97 18.15
N GLN A 120 -6.15 -1.56 17.91
CA GLN A 120 -7.27 -1.82 18.83
C GLN A 120 -7.73 -3.29 18.84
N ARG A 121 -7.52 -4.03 17.75
CA ARG A 121 -8.01 -5.39 17.56
C ARG A 121 -6.95 -6.47 17.78
N ARG A 122 -5.69 -6.12 17.68
CA ARG A 122 -4.60 -7.08 17.90
C ARG A 122 -4.61 -7.61 19.33
N SER A 123 -4.40 -8.92 19.45
CA SER A 123 -4.26 -9.60 20.73
C SER A 123 -2.79 -9.79 21.10
N GLY A 124 -2.40 -9.38 22.31
CA GLY A 124 -1.08 -9.63 22.88
C GLY A 124 0.03 -8.71 22.37
N ASP A 125 1.25 -8.92 22.92
CA ASP A 125 2.45 -8.10 22.66
C ASP A 125 3.29 -8.60 21.48
N ARG A 126 2.68 -9.23 20.47
CA ARG A 126 3.41 -9.69 19.29
C ARG A 126 3.99 -8.50 18.54
N GLU A 127 5.15 -8.68 17.92
CA GLU A 127 5.70 -7.68 17.01
C GLU A 127 4.77 -7.46 15.81
N LEU A 128 4.67 -6.20 15.39
CA LEU A 128 4.03 -5.80 14.14
C LEU A 128 5.09 -5.27 13.19
N GLN A 129 5.15 -5.81 11.99
CA GLN A 129 5.95 -5.24 10.92
C GLN A 129 5.03 -4.51 9.93
N LEU A 130 5.33 -3.25 9.68
CA LEU A 130 4.64 -2.42 8.71
C LEU A 130 5.55 -2.14 7.52
N PHE A 131 5.16 -2.63 6.35
CA PHE A 131 5.78 -2.27 5.09
C PHE A 131 4.94 -1.23 4.38
N ILE A 132 5.55 -0.08 4.06
CA ILE A 132 4.95 1.00 3.27
C ILE A 132 5.95 1.48 2.21
N PRO A 133 5.70 1.26 0.91
CA PRO A 133 6.62 1.73 -0.11
C PRO A 133 6.61 3.25 -0.19
N SER A 134 7.80 3.84 -0.15
CA SER A 134 8.06 5.24 -0.46
C SER A 134 8.62 5.38 -1.88
N SER A 135 9.19 6.50 -2.24
CA SER A 135 9.61 6.79 -3.62
C SER A 135 10.97 7.46 -3.67
N VAL A 136 11.78 7.08 -4.66
CA VAL A 136 13.04 7.78 -4.99
C VAL A 136 12.80 9.24 -5.42
N PHE A 137 11.57 9.61 -5.81
CA PHE A 137 11.22 11.00 -6.14
C PHE A 137 11.45 11.97 -4.99
N LEU A 138 11.40 11.49 -3.74
CA LEU A 138 11.72 12.28 -2.55
C LEU A 138 13.19 12.75 -2.52
N GLN A 139 14.08 12.06 -3.24
CA GLN A 139 15.51 12.41 -3.36
C GLN A 139 15.79 13.20 -4.64
N GLN A 140 15.01 12.95 -5.69
CA GLN A 140 15.28 13.46 -7.04
C GLN A 140 14.54 14.76 -7.35
N SER A 141 13.56 15.17 -6.53
CA SER A 141 12.73 16.36 -6.76
C SER A 141 12.18 16.45 -8.19
N VAL A 142 11.47 15.39 -8.60
CA VAL A 142 10.99 15.24 -9.97
C VAL A 142 9.90 16.27 -10.28
N LYS A 143 10.11 17.08 -11.31
CA LYS A 143 9.23 18.17 -11.71
C LYS A 143 7.81 17.71 -12.05
N GLY A 144 6.81 18.37 -11.46
CA GLY A 144 5.38 18.05 -11.64
C GLY A 144 4.87 16.93 -10.75
N PHE A 145 5.62 16.56 -9.71
CA PHE A 145 5.21 15.60 -8.68
C PHE A 145 5.30 16.18 -7.27
N ASP A 146 5.22 17.51 -7.15
CA ASP A 146 5.41 18.22 -5.89
C ASP A 146 4.39 17.77 -4.83
N GLU A 147 3.12 17.60 -5.18
CA GLU A 147 2.04 17.13 -4.30
C GLU A 147 2.27 15.69 -3.84
N TYR A 148 2.69 14.82 -4.77
CA TYR A 148 3.01 13.43 -4.46
C TYR A 148 4.22 13.33 -3.52
N ILE A 149 5.28 14.08 -3.81
CA ILE A 149 6.50 14.13 -2.99
C ILE A 149 6.17 14.65 -1.58
N ALA A 150 5.40 15.73 -1.47
CA ALA A 150 4.99 16.29 -0.20
C ALA A 150 4.18 15.28 0.65
N ALA A 151 3.18 14.64 0.05
CA ALA A 151 2.35 13.65 0.76
C ALA A 151 3.16 12.40 1.16
N LYS A 152 4.05 11.90 0.30
CA LYS A 152 4.93 10.75 0.64
C LYS A 152 5.95 11.12 1.71
N SER A 153 6.48 12.35 1.72
CA SER A 153 7.37 12.83 2.79
C SER A 153 6.63 12.90 4.13
N ALA A 154 5.39 13.38 4.13
CA ALA A 154 4.55 13.40 5.32
C ALA A 154 4.23 11.98 5.81
N ALA A 155 3.97 11.04 4.90
CA ALA A 155 3.77 9.63 5.25
C ALA A 155 5.02 8.99 5.89
N GLU A 156 6.23 9.25 5.36
CA GLU A 156 7.48 8.78 5.98
C GLU A 156 7.65 9.35 7.41
N ALA A 157 7.33 10.64 7.60
CA ALA A 157 7.37 11.25 8.93
C ALA A 157 6.34 10.65 9.88
N PHE A 158 5.12 10.43 9.41
CA PHE A 158 4.04 9.82 10.18
C PHE A 158 4.42 8.42 10.67
N VAL A 159 4.89 7.54 9.78
CA VAL A 159 5.22 6.16 10.18
C VAL A 159 6.42 6.06 11.12
N LYS A 160 7.39 6.99 11.02
CA LYS A 160 8.48 7.11 12.00
C LYS A 160 7.98 7.51 13.40
N CYS A 161 6.99 8.43 13.46
CA CYS A 161 6.35 8.79 14.72
C CYS A 161 5.53 7.63 15.28
N PHE A 162 4.82 6.91 14.41
CA PHE A 162 4.06 5.72 14.78
C PHE A 162 4.95 4.65 15.40
N GLU A 163 6.06 4.31 14.76
CA GLU A 163 7.06 3.34 15.26
C GLU A 163 7.60 3.72 16.65
N LYS A 164 7.96 5.00 16.85
CA LYS A 164 8.45 5.50 18.14
C LYS A 164 7.42 5.38 19.27
N ASN A 165 6.15 5.54 18.94
CA ASN A 165 5.05 5.48 19.90
C ASN A 165 4.57 4.03 20.19
N HIS A 166 4.98 3.06 19.39
CA HIS A 166 4.55 1.67 19.49
C HIS A 166 5.77 0.74 19.54
N ARG A 167 6.25 0.41 20.74
CA ARG A 167 7.51 -0.33 20.98
C ARG A 167 7.61 -1.66 20.24
N ASN A 168 6.46 -2.32 20.01
CA ASN A 168 6.38 -3.61 19.32
C ASN A 168 5.98 -3.43 17.84
N CYS A 169 6.35 -2.30 17.23
CA CYS A 169 6.13 -2.05 15.82
C CYS A 169 7.45 -1.67 15.14
N THR A 170 7.77 -2.34 14.05
CA THR A 170 8.91 -2.02 13.18
C THR A 170 8.39 -1.58 11.82
N VAL A 171 8.90 -0.46 11.32
CA VAL A 171 8.48 0.11 10.03
C VAL A 171 9.57 -0.04 8.98
N VAL A 172 9.19 -0.56 7.82
CA VAL A 172 10.05 -0.68 6.63
C VAL A 172 9.45 0.18 5.53
N ALA A 173 10.09 1.31 5.24
CA ALA A 173 9.62 2.30 4.24
C ALA A 173 10.67 2.50 3.13
N PRO A 174 10.90 1.51 2.24
CA PRO A 174 11.91 1.62 1.20
C PRO A 174 11.48 2.63 0.13
N ARG A 175 12.43 3.46 -0.33
CA ARG A 175 12.23 4.33 -1.47
C ARG A 175 12.43 3.54 -2.75
N LEU A 176 11.31 3.14 -3.35
CA LEU A 176 11.31 2.33 -4.57
C LEU A 176 11.46 3.21 -5.81
N PRO A 177 12.13 2.73 -6.87
CA PRO A 177 12.10 3.35 -8.19
C PRO A 177 10.70 3.26 -8.80
N ARG A 178 10.49 3.94 -9.93
CA ARG A 178 9.25 3.78 -10.70
C ARG A 178 9.11 2.32 -11.12
N LEU A 179 8.02 1.71 -10.67
CA LEU A 179 7.66 0.35 -11.09
C LEU A 179 6.64 0.44 -12.24
N TYR A 180 6.84 -0.39 -13.24
CA TYR A 180 5.87 -0.53 -14.34
C TYR A 180 4.72 -1.42 -13.84
N THR A 181 3.66 -0.78 -13.38
CA THR A 181 2.41 -1.42 -12.94
C THR A 181 1.26 -0.79 -13.72
N ASP A 182 0.07 -1.36 -13.65
CA ASP A 182 -1.13 -0.82 -14.31
C ASP A 182 -1.42 0.63 -13.91
N GLN A 183 -1.03 1.02 -12.70
CA GLN A 183 -1.14 2.41 -12.21
C GLN A 183 -0.19 3.39 -12.92
N THR A 184 0.88 2.90 -13.53
CA THR A 184 1.90 3.72 -14.20
C THR A 184 1.91 3.56 -15.72
N SER A 185 1.17 2.58 -16.28
CA SER A 185 1.16 2.25 -17.70
C SER A 185 0.50 3.31 -18.59
N ASN A 186 -0.44 4.09 -18.06
CA ASN A 186 -1.13 5.13 -18.81
C ASN A 186 -0.28 6.38 -19.11
N SER A 187 0.96 6.45 -18.61
CA SER A 187 1.88 7.57 -18.88
C SER A 187 2.90 7.29 -20.00
N LYS A 188 2.76 6.17 -20.73
CA LYS A 188 3.72 5.76 -21.78
C LYS A 188 3.73 6.61 -23.06
N ASN A 189 2.75 7.51 -23.27
CA ASN A 189 2.62 8.18 -24.57
C ASN A 189 3.32 9.52 -24.71
N SER A 190 4.09 10.02 -23.73
CA SER A 190 4.71 11.34 -23.85
C SER A 190 6.24 11.39 -23.79
N ASP A 191 6.92 10.38 -23.27
CA ASP A 191 8.37 10.52 -23.01
C ASP A 191 9.29 9.70 -23.95
N GLU A 192 8.77 8.75 -24.73
CA GLU A 192 9.59 7.96 -25.66
C GLU A 192 9.91 8.66 -27.00
N GLN A 193 9.28 9.80 -27.31
CA GLN A 193 9.58 10.54 -28.56
C GLN A 193 10.69 11.57 -28.44
N GLN A 194 11.28 11.79 -27.26
CA GLN A 194 12.35 12.82 -27.08
C GLN A 194 13.76 12.26 -26.95
N THR A 195 13.98 10.95 -27.01
CA THR A 195 15.33 10.37 -26.83
C THR A 195 15.96 9.83 -28.12
N LEU A 196 15.34 10.10 -29.29
CA LEU A 196 15.91 9.77 -30.59
C LEU A 196 15.92 11.01 -31.51
N LYS A 197 16.72 11.99 -31.16
CA LYS A 197 17.29 12.98 -32.11
C LYS A 197 18.66 13.43 -31.65
#